data_f45254b440b95e4f709c8308510c1bbc
#
_entry.id   f45254b440b95e4f709c8308510c1bbc
#
_cell.length_a   1.000
_cell.length_b   1.000
_cell.length_c   1.000
_cell.angle_alpha   90.00
_cell.angle_beta   90.00
_cell.angle_gamma   90.00
#
_symmetry.space_group_name_H-M   'P 1'
#
loop_
_entity.id
_entity.type
_entity.pdbx_description
1 polymer ?
#
loop_
_entity_poly.entity_id
_entity_poly.type
_entity_poly.pdbx_seq_one_letter_code
_entity_poly.pdbx_strand_id
1 'polypeptide(L)'
;ITWDEEFSHRYDEWSASMTVDIDFYVDLARNANGPIVELAVGNGRVAVPVARATGRPVIGIDTSAAMLDQARTNARTANVQLELREGDMRDLAVSEPAALIYCPFRALLHLPTWADRRRTFERVAASLQPGGRFAWNAFAFDHTVAPSLDGTHQDEPVPHTNRYFVGDNRIDITLDTGAKSSIWWATKNEWLGLLDVAELEVLYGGFAREPFTDDSREYVFVARHS
;
A
#
# COMPACT_ATOMS: atom_id res chain seq x y z
N ILE A 1 11.01 10.91 3.14
CA ILE A 1 10.47 11.90 2.20
C ILE A 1 9.00 11.55 2.04
N THR A 2 8.15 12.37 2.62
CA THR A 2 6.72 12.27 2.41
C THR A 2 6.41 12.60 0.95
N TRP A 3 5.39 11.97 0.38
CA TRP A 3 4.76 12.44 -0.84
C TRP A 3 4.38 13.90 -0.59
N ASP A 4 5.20 14.81 -1.11
CA ASP A 4 4.95 16.25 -0.96
C ASP A 4 3.73 16.67 -1.77
N GLU A 5 3.32 17.93 -1.62
CA GLU A 5 2.16 18.46 -2.32
C GLU A 5 2.25 18.26 -3.86
N GLU A 6 3.46 18.27 -4.42
CA GLU A 6 3.69 18.16 -5.85
C GLU A 6 3.40 16.74 -6.38
N PHE A 7 3.75 15.69 -5.64
CA PHE A 7 3.36 14.32 -5.95
C PHE A 7 1.86 14.10 -5.74
N SER A 8 1.26 14.71 -4.73
CA SER A 8 -0.18 14.57 -4.47
C SER A 8 -1.02 15.11 -5.62
N HIS A 9 -0.61 16.19 -6.27
CA HIS A 9 -1.30 16.75 -7.43
C HIS A 9 -1.26 15.85 -8.67
N ARG A 10 -0.24 15.00 -8.80
CA ARG A 10 -0.08 14.08 -9.93
C ARG A 10 -0.43 12.64 -9.59
N TYR A 11 -0.83 12.39 -8.35
CA TYR A 11 -1.16 11.03 -7.90
C TYR A 11 -2.30 10.41 -8.70
N ASP A 12 -3.31 11.20 -9.06
CA ASP A 12 -4.44 10.72 -9.86
C ASP A 12 -3.99 10.27 -11.25
N GLU A 13 -3.06 11.00 -11.90
CA GLU A 13 -2.45 10.59 -13.17
C GLU A 13 -1.60 9.34 -12.98
N TRP A 14 -0.75 9.30 -11.94
CA TRP A 14 0.11 8.17 -11.63
C TRP A 14 -0.69 6.90 -11.36
N SER A 15 -1.81 7.00 -10.67
CA SER A 15 -2.62 5.86 -10.24
C SER A 15 -3.79 5.51 -11.17
N ALA A 16 -4.06 6.32 -12.20
CA ALA A 16 -5.25 6.19 -13.04
C ALA A 16 -5.37 4.82 -13.75
N SER A 17 -4.25 4.22 -14.14
CA SER A 17 -4.22 2.89 -14.76
C SER A 17 -4.23 1.73 -13.75
N MET A 18 -4.02 2.01 -12.46
CA MET A 18 -3.92 1.01 -11.40
C MET A 18 -5.27 0.75 -10.75
N THR A 19 -6.11 -0.04 -11.42
CA THR A 19 -7.45 -0.39 -10.93
C THR A 19 -7.62 -1.86 -10.61
N VAL A 20 -6.68 -2.70 -11.04
CA VAL A 20 -6.73 -4.17 -10.91
C VAL A 20 -6.71 -4.66 -9.47
N ASP A 21 -6.20 -3.85 -8.53
CA ASP A 21 -6.12 -4.16 -7.11
C ASP A 21 -7.43 -3.87 -6.35
N ILE A 22 -8.31 -3.02 -6.88
CA ILE A 22 -9.50 -2.55 -6.17
C ILE A 22 -10.43 -3.71 -5.84
N ASP A 23 -10.77 -4.54 -6.82
CA ASP A 23 -11.67 -5.67 -6.63
C ASP A 23 -11.15 -6.69 -5.61
N PHE A 24 -9.82 -6.87 -5.58
CA PHE A 24 -9.18 -7.75 -4.60
C PHE A 24 -9.42 -7.27 -3.16
N TYR A 25 -9.18 -5.98 -2.88
CA TYR A 25 -9.42 -5.43 -1.53
C TYR A 25 -10.91 -5.34 -1.19
N VAL A 26 -11.76 -5.03 -2.17
CA VAL A 26 -13.22 -5.06 -2.00
C VAL A 26 -13.71 -6.45 -1.58
N ASP A 27 -13.21 -7.51 -2.21
CA ASP A 27 -13.57 -8.88 -1.87
C ASP A 27 -13.11 -9.29 -0.47
N LEU A 28 -11.88 -8.91 -0.07
CA LEU A 28 -11.41 -9.11 1.30
C LEU A 28 -12.30 -8.39 2.31
N ALA A 29 -12.67 -7.14 2.01
CA ALA A 29 -13.50 -6.32 2.89
C ALA A 29 -14.93 -6.85 3.01
N ARG A 30 -15.53 -7.38 1.94
CA ARG A 30 -16.85 -8.04 1.99
C ARG A 30 -16.87 -9.24 2.93
N ASN A 31 -15.77 -9.97 3.00
CA ASN A 31 -15.61 -11.16 3.85
C ASN A 31 -15.09 -10.82 5.27
N ALA A 32 -14.80 -9.57 5.56
CA ALA A 32 -14.36 -9.13 6.87
C ALA A 32 -15.58 -8.83 7.77
N ASN A 33 -15.55 -9.33 9.00
CA ASN A 33 -16.63 -9.11 9.98
C ASN A 33 -16.15 -8.24 11.13
N GLY A 34 -16.13 -6.93 10.92
CA GLY A 34 -15.66 -5.93 11.88
C GLY A 34 -15.03 -4.71 11.20
N PRO A 35 -14.33 -3.84 11.94
CA PRO A 35 -13.72 -2.64 11.39
C PRO A 35 -12.73 -2.91 10.26
N ILE A 36 -12.68 -1.99 9.30
CA ILE A 36 -11.80 -2.04 8.13
C ILE A 36 -10.87 -0.84 8.18
N VAL A 37 -9.57 -1.06 8.03
CA VAL A 37 -8.53 -0.03 8.07
C VAL A 37 -7.70 -0.06 6.80
N GLU A 38 -7.48 1.09 6.18
CA GLU A 38 -6.53 1.29 5.09
C GLU A 38 -5.35 2.12 5.56
N LEU A 39 -4.14 1.60 5.41
CA LEU A 39 -2.88 2.32 5.65
C LEU A 39 -2.44 3.01 4.36
N ALA A 40 -1.92 4.24 4.50
CA ALA A 40 -1.57 5.12 3.38
C ALA A 40 -2.77 5.28 2.43
N VAL A 41 -3.89 5.73 2.98
CA VAL A 41 -5.17 5.81 2.26
C VAL A 41 -5.13 6.77 1.06
N GLY A 42 -4.18 7.70 1.05
CA GLY A 42 -4.01 8.68 -0.01
C GLY A 42 -5.30 9.47 -0.27
N ASN A 43 -5.68 9.57 -1.55
CA ASN A 43 -6.93 10.21 -2.00
C ASN A 43 -8.18 9.33 -1.83
N GLY A 44 -8.05 8.14 -1.22
CA GLY A 44 -9.16 7.20 -1.04
C GLY A 44 -9.45 6.31 -2.25
N ARG A 45 -8.49 6.13 -3.16
CA ARG A 45 -8.63 5.34 -4.40
C ARG A 45 -9.21 3.95 -4.15
N VAL A 46 -8.79 3.27 -3.08
CA VAL A 46 -9.30 1.95 -2.69
C VAL A 46 -10.37 2.04 -1.61
N ALA A 47 -10.19 2.92 -0.60
CA ALA A 47 -11.15 3.08 0.51
C ALA A 47 -12.56 3.44 0.04
N VAL A 48 -12.70 4.31 -0.97
CA VAL A 48 -14.01 4.72 -1.49
C VAL A 48 -14.77 3.55 -2.13
N PRO A 49 -14.19 2.78 -3.07
CA PRO A 49 -14.81 1.54 -3.58
C PRO A 49 -15.12 0.51 -2.49
N VAL A 50 -14.23 0.32 -1.52
CA VAL A 50 -14.45 -0.61 -0.40
C VAL A 50 -15.64 -0.16 0.45
N ALA A 51 -15.69 1.11 0.86
CA ALA A 51 -16.81 1.64 1.63
C ALA A 51 -18.14 1.52 0.86
N ARG A 52 -18.14 1.81 -0.44
CA ARG A 52 -19.31 1.67 -1.30
C ARG A 52 -19.80 0.22 -1.40
N ALA A 53 -18.87 -0.72 -1.61
CA ALA A 53 -19.20 -2.13 -1.83
C ALA A 53 -19.65 -2.85 -0.56
N THR A 54 -19.20 -2.38 0.61
CA THR A 54 -19.52 -2.97 1.92
C THR A 54 -20.66 -2.25 2.64
N GLY A 55 -20.96 -1.01 2.29
CA GLY A 55 -21.88 -0.14 3.03
C GLY A 55 -21.36 0.25 4.42
N ARG A 56 -20.07 0.03 4.70
CA ARG A 56 -19.43 0.26 6.00
C ARG A 56 -18.39 1.37 5.90
N PRO A 57 -18.17 2.14 6.98
CA PRO A 57 -17.07 3.10 7.02
C PRO A 57 -15.72 2.38 6.92
N VAL A 58 -14.75 3.02 6.26
CA VAL A 58 -13.34 2.61 6.25
C VAL A 58 -12.54 3.65 7.04
N ILE A 59 -11.71 3.18 7.95
CA ILE A 59 -10.74 4.00 8.67
C ILE A 59 -9.51 4.15 7.78
N GLY A 60 -9.23 5.35 7.30
CA GLY A 60 -8.09 5.64 6.44
C GLY A 60 -7.04 6.46 7.18
N ILE A 61 -5.78 6.03 7.12
CA ILE A 61 -4.64 6.70 7.76
C ILE A 61 -3.65 7.12 6.68
N ASP A 62 -3.22 8.38 6.71
CA ASP A 62 -2.17 8.92 5.83
C ASP A 62 -1.41 10.03 6.54
N THR A 63 -0.16 10.23 6.17
CA THR A 63 0.68 11.32 6.70
C THR A 63 0.46 12.64 5.96
N SER A 64 -0.17 12.62 4.78
CA SER A 64 -0.39 13.79 3.93
C SER A 64 -1.79 14.39 4.17
N ALA A 65 -1.85 15.56 4.79
CA ALA A 65 -3.10 16.31 4.96
C ALA A 65 -3.76 16.62 3.61
N ALA A 66 -2.97 16.95 2.57
CA ALA A 66 -3.48 17.25 1.24
C ALA A 66 -4.17 16.03 0.60
N MET A 67 -3.59 14.83 0.74
CA MET A 67 -4.19 13.58 0.28
C MET A 67 -5.49 13.27 1.04
N LEU A 68 -5.51 13.47 2.35
CA LEU A 68 -6.72 13.28 3.15
C LEU A 68 -7.85 14.25 2.75
N ASP A 69 -7.53 15.48 2.35
CA ASP A 69 -8.53 16.44 1.86
C ASP A 69 -9.12 16.00 0.52
N GLN A 70 -8.31 15.44 -0.38
CA GLN A 70 -8.79 14.80 -1.60
C GLN A 70 -9.68 13.59 -1.27
N ALA A 71 -9.26 12.72 -0.34
CA ALA A 71 -10.05 11.57 0.09
C ALA A 71 -11.42 11.98 0.65
N ARG A 72 -11.48 13.06 1.47
CA ARG A 72 -12.75 13.63 1.96
C ARG A 72 -13.65 14.08 0.81
N THR A 73 -13.07 14.73 -0.19
CA THR A 73 -13.81 15.20 -1.37
C THR A 73 -14.34 14.02 -2.19
N ASN A 74 -13.51 13.01 -2.43
CA ASN A 74 -13.88 11.81 -3.17
C ASN A 74 -14.97 11.00 -2.43
N ALA A 75 -14.86 10.85 -1.11
CA ALA A 75 -15.87 10.19 -0.30
C ALA A 75 -17.23 10.89 -0.35
N ARG A 76 -17.26 12.24 -0.26
CA ARG A 76 -18.50 13.04 -0.39
C ARG A 76 -19.11 12.86 -1.78
N THR A 77 -18.32 12.95 -2.84
CA THR A 77 -18.78 12.76 -4.23
C THR A 77 -19.36 11.37 -4.44
N ALA A 78 -18.75 10.36 -3.81
CA ALA A 78 -19.20 8.98 -3.87
C ALA A 78 -20.36 8.65 -2.92
N ASN A 79 -20.73 9.58 -2.02
CA ASN A 79 -21.72 9.39 -0.95
C ASN A 79 -21.39 8.17 -0.07
N VAL A 80 -20.14 8.06 0.36
CA VAL A 80 -19.66 7.03 1.29
C VAL A 80 -19.02 7.65 2.53
N GLN A 81 -18.88 6.85 3.59
CA GLN A 81 -18.25 7.30 4.83
C GLN A 81 -16.81 6.79 4.92
N LEU A 82 -15.86 7.70 5.10
CA LEU A 82 -14.49 7.41 5.48
C LEU A 82 -14.20 8.12 6.82
N GLU A 83 -13.55 7.42 7.73
CA GLU A 83 -12.99 7.99 8.94
C GLU A 83 -11.50 8.26 8.69
N LEU A 84 -11.17 9.50 8.31
CA LEU A 84 -9.82 9.86 7.89
C LEU A 84 -9.02 10.48 9.03
N ARG A 85 -7.84 9.92 9.29
CA ARG A 85 -6.92 10.32 10.36
C ARG A 85 -5.55 10.64 9.76
N GLU A 86 -5.02 11.82 10.09
CA GLU A 86 -3.61 12.10 9.83
C GLU A 86 -2.74 11.33 10.81
N GLY A 87 -1.80 10.55 10.31
CA GLY A 87 -0.96 9.70 11.14
C GLY A 87 -0.01 8.83 10.33
N ASP A 88 0.99 8.31 11.02
CA ASP A 88 1.99 7.41 10.46
C ASP A 88 1.59 5.96 10.72
N MET A 89 1.68 5.10 9.70
CA MET A 89 1.38 3.67 9.83
C MET A 89 2.26 2.95 10.86
N ARG A 90 3.46 3.50 11.13
CA ARG A 90 4.38 3.02 12.18
C ARG A 90 3.85 3.24 13.60
N ASP A 91 2.84 4.10 13.74
CA ASP A 91 2.20 4.46 15.01
C ASP A 91 0.71 4.09 15.01
N LEU A 92 0.31 3.16 14.12
CA LEU A 92 -1.08 2.71 14.04
C LEU A 92 -1.65 2.38 15.41
N ALA A 93 -2.80 2.99 15.70
CA ALA A 93 -3.63 2.68 16.86
C ALA A 93 -5.11 2.80 16.46
N VAL A 94 -5.88 1.79 16.80
CA VAL A 94 -7.33 1.74 16.55
C VAL A 94 -8.08 1.63 17.87
N SER A 95 -9.27 2.19 17.93
CA SER A 95 -10.13 2.12 19.13
C SER A 95 -10.73 0.74 19.33
N GLU A 96 -10.97 0.04 18.23
CA GLU A 96 -11.51 -1.32 18.22
C GLU A 96 -10.65 -2.20 17.32
N PRO A 97 -10.37 -3.47 17.69
CA PRO A 97 -9.61 -4.38 16.86
C PRO A 97 -10.23 -4.56 15.47
N ALA A 98 -9.42 -4.46 14.43
CA ALA A 98 -9.85 -4.52 13.04
C ALA A 98 -10.00 -5.96 12.54
N ALA A 99 -11.03 -6.21 11.73
CA ALA A 99 -11.18 -7.47 11.02
C ALA A 99 -10.32 -7.54 9.75
N LEU A 100 -10.05 -6.36 9.15
CA LEU A 100 -9.19 -6.23 7.99
C LEU A 100 -8.37 -4.95 8.10
N ILE A 101 -7.06 -5.09 7.96
CA ILE A 101 -6.13 -3.98 7.70
C ILE A 101 -5.52 -4.25 6.33
N TYR A 102 -5.42 -3.24 5.48
CA TYR A 102 -4.73 -3.39 4.21
C TYR A 102 -3.89 -2.16 3.86
N CYS A 103 -2.84 -2.40 3.08
CA CYS A 103 -1.91 -1.38 2.62
C CYS A 103 -1.68 -1.55 1.11
N PRO A 104 -2.49 -0.88 0.27
CA PRO A 104 -2.45 -1.06 -1.17
C PRO A 104 -1.33 -0.23 -1.81
N PHE A 105 -1.21 -0.39 -3.14
CA PHE A 105 -0.38 0.45 -3.99
C PHE A 105 1.10 0.49 -3.59
N ARG A 106 1.61 -0.63 -3.02
CA ARG A 106 3.03 -0.75 -2.63
C ARG A 106 3.49 0.27 -1.57
N ALA A 107 2.54 0.84 -0.80
CA ALA A 107 2.85 1.94 0.12
C ALA A 107 3.86 1.56 1.21
N LEU A 108 3.96 0.28 1.61
CA LEU A 108 4.99 -0.19 2.54
C LEU A 108 6.43 0.00 2.00
N LEU A 109 6.60 0.18 0.69
CA LEU A 109 7.91 0.46 0.10
C LEU A 109 8.44 1.86 0.44
N HIS A 110 7.60 2.76 0.96
CA HIS A 110 8.04 4.06 1.47
C HIS A 110 8.68 3.99 2.86
N LEU A 111 8.66 2.83 3.51
CA LEU A 111 9.34 2.60 4.78
C LEU A 111 10.81 2.23 4.52
N PRO A 112 11.78 3.10 4.90
CA PRO A 112 13.16 2.97 4.44
C PRO A 112 13.94 1.86 5.14
N THR A 113 13.57 1.50 6.37
CA THR A 113 14.34 0.57 7.17
C THR A 113 13.56 -0.68 7.55
N TRP A 114 14.29 -1.76 7.83
CA TRP A 114 13.72 -2.97 8.42
C TRP A 114 12.99 -2.67 9.74
N ALA A 115 13.56 -1.80 10.58
CA ALA A 115 12.97 -1.41 11.84
C ALA A 115 11.62 -0.68 11.66
N ASP A 116 11.50 0.20 10.66
CA ASP A 116 10.24 0.87 10.35
C ASP A 116 9.16 -0.12 9.91
N ARG A 117 9.51 -1.06 9.03
CA ARG A 117 8.60 -2.12 8.57
C ARG A 117 8.19 -3.02 9.72
N ARG A 118 9.17 -3.48 10.53
CA ARG A 118 8.89 -4.32 11.69
C ARG A 118 7.94 -3.62 12.66
N ARG A 119 8.21 -2.36 13.01
CA ARG A 119 7.31 -1.56 13.86
C ARG A 119 5.90 -1.48 13.27
N THR A 120 5.76 -1.24 11.96
CA THR A 120 4.47 -1.22 11.29
C THR A 120 3.74 -2.57 11.43
N PHE A 121 4.42 -3.68 11.16
CA PHE A 121 3.82 -5.01 11.28
C PHE A 121 3.43 -5.35 12.72
N GLU A 122 4.22 -4.98 13.72
CA GLU A 122 3.89 -5.11 15.15
C GLU A 122 2.63 -4.30 15.50
N ARG A 123 2.52 -3.08 14.99
CA ARG A 123 1.34 -2.22 15.22
C ARG A 123 0.11 -2.74 14.50
N VAL A 124 0.26 -3.26 13.30
CA VAL A 124 -0.82 -3.94 12.56
C VAL A 124 -1.31 -5.15 13.35
N ALA A 125 -0.41 -6.03 13.79
CA ALA A 125 -0.79 -7.21 14.56
C ALA A 125 -1.51 -6.84 15.85
N ALA A 126 -1.02 -5.85 16.60
CA ALA A 126 -1.67 -5.36 17.83
C ALA A 126 -3.04 -4.68 17.57
N SER A 127 -3.34 -4.32 16.33
CA SER A 127 -4.58 -3.66 15.91
C SER A 127 -5.59 -4.62 15.29
N LEU A 128 -5.20 -5.87 15.01
CA LEU A 128 -6.08 -6.88 14.44
C LEU A 128 -6.83 -7.64 15.55
N GLN A 129 -8.08 -8.00 15.27
CA GLN A 129 -8.81 -8.98 16.09
C GLN A 129 -8.28 -10.39 15.83
N PRO A 130 -8.50 -11.37 16.75
CA PRO A 130 -8.24 -12.77 16.46
C PRO A 130 -8.91 -13.21 15.16
N GLY A 131 -8.15 -13.85 14.27
CA GLY A 131 -8.60 -14.22 12.93
C GLY A 131 -8.73 -13.07 11.91
N GLY A 132 -8.40 -11.83 12.31
CA GLY A 132 -8.33 -10.68 11.42
C GLY A 132 -7.21 -10.82 10.38
N ARG A 133 -7.31 -10.10 9.27
CA ARG A 133 -6.37 -10.21 8.16
C ARG A 133 -5.60 -8.92 7.92
N PHE A 134 -4.34 -9.08 7.54
CA PHE A 134 -3.53 -8.02 6.95
C PHE A 134 -3.21 -8.34 5.50
N ALA A 135 -3.55 -7.43 4.58
CA ALA A 135 -3.25 -7.60 3.16
C ALA A 135 -2.41 -6.43 2.63
N TRP A 136 -1.36 -6.74 1.86
CA TRP A 136 -0.52 -5.73 1.24
C TRP A 136 0.07 -6.24 -0.06
N ASN A 137 0.59 -5.33 -0.87
CA ASN A 137 1.31 -5.67 -2.07
C ASN A 137 2.65 -4.95 -2.16
N ALA A 138 3.58 -5.56 -2.89
CA ALA A 138 4.87 -5.00 -3.24
C ALA A 138 5.32 -5.58 -4.58
N PHE A 139 6.09 -4.82 -5.37
CA PHE A 139 6.66 -5.43 -6.57
C PHE A 139 7.75 -6.44 -6.21
N ALA A 140 7.83 -7.52 -6.99
CA ALA A 140 8.95 -8.45 -6.96
C ALA A 140 10.11 -7.83 -7.72
N PHE A 141 11.19 -7.45 -7.01
CA PHE A 141 12.35 -6.82 -7.64
C PHE A 141 13.00 -7.75 -8.64
N ASP A 142 13.15 -7.28 -9.87
CA ASP A 142 13.79 -8.02 -10.96
C ASP A 142 15.17 -7.43 -11.27
N HIS A 143 16.21 -8.12 -10.81
CA HIS A 143 17.60 -7.75 -11.02
C HIS A 143 18.03 -7.83 -12.49
N THR A 144 17.27 -8.49 -13.36
CA THR A 144 17.56 -8.59 -14.80
C THR A 144 17.03 -7.39 -15.57
N VAL A 145 15.98 -6.74 -15.06
CA VAL A 145 15.33 -5.57 -15.66
C VAL A 145 15.90 -4.26 -15.11
N ALA A 146 16.18 -4.19 -13.82
CA ALA A 146 16.63 -2.97 -13.15
C ALA A 146 17.83 -2.27 -13.84
N PRO A 147 18.87 -2.98 -14.33
CA PRO A 147 19.98 -2.33 -15.01
C PRO A 147 19.60 -1.59 -16.29
N SER A 148 18.56 -2.05 -17.00
CA SER A 148 18.10 -1.40 -18.24
C SER A 148 17.24 -0.15 -17.97
N LEU A 149 16.69 -0.04 -16.75
CA LEU A 149 15.87 1.09 -16.33
C LEU A 149 16.66 2.14 -15.55
N ASP A 150 17.87 1.80 -15.03
CA ASP A 150 18.67 2.71 -14.22
C ASP A 150 19.13 3.93 -15.01
N GLY A 151 18.70 5.10 -14.57
CA GLY A 151 18.99 6.39 -15.21
C GLY A 151 18.27 6.63 -16.54
N THR A 152 17.36 5.74 -16.96
CA THR A 152 16.59 5.93 -18.20
C THR A 152 15.33 6.72 -17.92
N HIS A 153 14.93 7.56 -18.90
CA HIS A 153 13.66 8.27 -18.86
C HIS A 153 12.50 7.32 -19.19
N GLN A 154 11.40 7.48 -18.45
CA GLN A 154 10.15 6.75 -18.63
C GLN A 154 9.04 7.77 -18.85
N ASP A 155 8.22 7.60 -19.89
CA ASP A 155 7.09 8.49 -20.16
C ASP A 155 5.84 8.12 -19.35
N GLU A 156 5.70 6.84 -19.01
CA GLU A 156 4.53 6.30 -18.29
C GLU A 156 4.87 5.88 -16.87
N PRO A 157 3.94 5.97 -15.90
CA PRO A 157 2.59 6.57 -15.97
C PRO A 157 2.60 8.09 -16.01
N VAL A 158 3.68 8.72 -15.62
CA VAL A 158 4.00 10.14 -15.79
C VAL A 158 5.49 10.25 -16.08
N PRO A 159 5.96 11.30 -16.80
CA PRO A 159 7.39 11.45 -17.14
C PRO A 159 8.29 11.46 -15.90
N HIS A 160 9.21 10.50 -15.82
CA HIS A 160 10.11 10.35 -14.68
C HIS A 160 11.41 9.61 -15.04
N THR A 161 12.37 9.66 -14.13
CA THR A 161 13.63 8.89 -14.20
C THR A 161 13.82 8.12 -12.91
N ASN A 162 14.21 6.85 -13.01
CA ASN A 162 14.54 5.99 -11.88
C ASN A 162 16.04 5.83 -11.71
N ARG A 163 16.54 5.88 -10.45
CA ARG A 163 17.90 5.52 -10.08
C ARG A 163 17.88 4.39 -9.06
N TYR A 164 18.60 3.31 -9.38
CA TYR A 164 18.64 2.10 -8.56
C TYR A 164 19.91 2.06 -7.70
N PHE A 165 19.74 1.89 -6.40
CA PHE A 165 20.80 1.75 -5.40
C PHE A 165 20.69 0.35 -4.78
N VAL A 166 21.30 -0.63 -5.46
CA VAL A 166 21.15 -2.05 -5.10
C VAL A 166 21.66 -2.36 -3.71
N GLY A 167 22.76 -1.69 -3.28
CA GLY A 167 23.30 -1.87 -1.93
C GLY A 167 22.36 -1.43 -0.79
N ASP A 168 21.42 -0.53 -1.11
CA ASP A 168 20.44 0.01 -0.15
C ASP A 168 19.03 -0.53 -0.37
N ASN A 169 18.83 -1.42 -1.34
CA ASN A 169 17.50 -1.85 -1.80
C ASN A 169 16.59 -0.64 -2.14
N ARG A 170 17.15 0.42 -2.73
CA ARG A 170 16.44 1.69 -2.93
C ARG A 170 16.31 2.06 -4.41
N ILE A 171 15.16 2.64 -4.75
CA ILE A 171 14.92 3.33 -6.03
C ILE A 171 14.56 4.77 -5.72
N ASP A 172 15.31 5.72 -6.29
CA ASP A 172 14.94 7.12 -6.29
C ASP A 172 14.20 7.43 -7.59
N ILE A 173 13.01 7.99 -7.47
CA ILE A 173 12.13 8.40 -8.56
C ILE A 173 12.20 9.92 -8.64
N THR A 174 12.57 10.46 -9.79
CA THR A 174 12.58 11.91 -10.04
C THR A 174 11.63 12.22 -11.19
N LEU A 175 10.59 13.00 -10.92
CA LEU A 175 9.69 13.51 -11.95
C LEU A 175 10.38 14.61 -12.78
N ASP A 176 9.88 14.85 -13.98
CA ASP A 176 10.38 15.94 -14.84
C ASP A 176 10.14 17.33 -14.24
N THR A 177 9.20 17.46 -13.30
CA THR A 177 9.00 18.66 -12.49
C THR A 177 10.14 18.91 -11.49
N GLY A 178 10.98 17.90 -11.25
CA GLY A 178 12.04 17.92 -10.24
C GLY A 178 11.62 17.33 -8.89
N ALA A 179 10.36 16.98 -8.70
CA ALA A 179 9.88 16.30 -7.49
C ALA A 179 10.54 14.93 -7.34
N LYS A 180 10.86 14.55 -6.10
CA LYS A 180 11.59 13.31 -5.80
C LYS A 180 10.87 12.48 -4.76
N SER A 181 10.90 11.17 -4.98
CA SER A 181 10.47 10.17 -4.00
C SER A 181 11.45 9.02 -3.97
N SER A 182 11.50 8.30 -2.86
CA SER A 182 12.31 7.08 -2.74
C SER A 182 11.44 5.96 -2.25
N ILE A 183 11.69 4.77 -2.79
CA ILE A 183 11.07 3.53 -2.35
C ILE A 183 12.16 2.47 -2.09
N TRP A 184 11.90 1.58 -1.14
CA TRP A 184 12.83 0.52 -0.75
C TRP A 184 12.16 -0.84 -0.96
N TRP A 185 12.69 -1.62 -1.91
CA TRP A 185 12.16 -2.96 -2.13
C TRP A 185 12.60 -3.95 -1.05
N ALA A 186 11.93 -5.09 -1.00
CA ALA A 186 12.32 -6.23 -0.20
C ALA A 186 12.05 -7.52 -0.97
N THR A 187 12.83 -8.54 -0.68
CA THR A 187 12.61 -9.89 -1.19
C THR A 187 11.42 -10.55 -0.51
N LYS A 188 10.91 -11.63 -1.12
CA LYS A 188 9.87 -12.45 -0.50
C LYS A 188 10.22 -12.86 0.94
N ASN A 189 11.45 -13.32 1.15
CA ASN A 189 11.88 -13.83 2.46
C ASN A 189 12.01 -12.70 3.51
N GLU A 190 12.37 -11.48 3.10
CA GLU A 190 12.36 -10.32 4.00
C GLU A 190 10.92 -9.97 4.42
N TRP A 191 9.95 -10.01 3.48
CA TRP A 191 8.54 -9.81 3.84
C TRP A 191 8.03 -10.89 4.78
N LEU A 192 8.34 -12.17 4.52
CA LEU A 192 7.95 -13.28 5.38
C LEU A 192 8.58 -13.19 6.78
N GLY A 193 9.81 -12.67 6.87
CA GLY A 193 10.50 -12.46 8.15
C GLY A 193 9.88 -11.36 9.04
N LEU A 194 8.88 -10.61 8.55
CA LEU A 194 8.10 -9.66 9.34
C LEU A 194 6.85 -10.28 9.99
N LEU A 195 6.51 -11.52 9.65
CA LEU A 195 5.30 -12.21 10.13
C LEU A 195 5.54 -12.98 11.44
N ASP A 196 6.13 -12.33 12.46
CA ASP A 196 6.42 -12.98 13.75
C ASP A 196 5.15 -13.31 14.58
N VAL A 197 4.06 -12.58 14.34
CA VAL A 197 2.81 -12.62 15.13
C VAL A 197 1.58 -12.86 14.27
N ALA A 198 1.78 -13.17 12.99
CA ALA A 198 0.72 -13.48 12.04
C ALA A 198 1.18 -14.62 11.13
N GLU A 199 0.26 -15.46 10.73
CA GLU A 199 0.54 -16.54 9.78
C GLU A 199 0.27 -16.08 8.35
N LEU A 200 1.16 -16.44 7.41
CA LEU A 200 0.88 -16.25 5.99
C LEU A 200 -0.33 -17.12 5.61
N GLU A 201 -1.45 -16.49 5.25
CA GLU A 201 -2.60 -17.22 4.72
C GLU A 201 -2.37 -17.58 3.24
N VAL A 202 -1.90 -16.61 2.44
CA VAL A 202 -1.61 -16.82 1.03
C VAL A 202 -0.69 -15.74 0.46
N LEU A 203 0.09 -16.12 -0.56
CA LEU A 203 0.86 -15.25 -1.44
C LEU A 203 0.44 -15.49 -2.89
N TYR A 204 -0.06 -14.44 -3.52
CA TYR A 204 -0.38 -14.44 -4.95
C TYR A 204 0.68 -13.70 -5.75
N GLY A 205 0.80 -14.03 -7.05
CA GLY A 205 1.65 -13.37 -8.04
C GLY A 205 1.01 -12.14 -8.69
N GLY A 206 -0.27 -11.87 -8.36
CA GLY A 206 -1.05 -10.76 -8.86
C GLY A 206 -2.43 -10.69 -8.22
N PHE A 207 -3.20 -9.64 -8.56
CA PHE A 207 -4.50 -9.37 -7.95
C PHE A 207 -5.65 -10.25 -8.47
N ALA A 208 -5.46 -10.96 -9.59
CA ALA A 208 -6.40 -11.97 -10.07
C ALA A 208 -6.23 -13.32 -9.32
N ARG A 209 -5.44 -13.31 -8.24
CA ARG A 209 -5.17 -14.46 -7.36
C ARG A 209 -4.40 -15.59 -8.04
N GLU A 210 -3.58 -15.27 -9.03
CA GLU A 210 -2.65 -16.23 -9.62
C GLU A 210 -1.64 -16.70 -8.57
N PRO A 211 -1.26 -17.98 -8.55
CA PRO A 211 -0.19 -18.44 -7.68
C PRO A 211 1.11 -17.67 -7.93
N PHE A 212 1.84 -17.33 -6.87
CA PHE A 212 3.16 -16.73 -7.00
C PHE A 212 4.14 -17.75 -7.63
N THR A 213 4.84 -17.30 -8.68
CA THR A 213 5.89 -18.06 -9.39
C THR A 213 7.13 -17.19 -9.56
N ASP A 214 8.22 -17.76 -10.08
CA ASP A 214 9.47 -17.02 -10.35
C ASP A 214 9.31 -15.93 -11.44
N ASP A 215 8.27 -16.05 -12.27
CA ASP A 215 7.94 -15.05 -13.29
C ASP A 215 7.03 -13.93 -12.77
N SER A 216 6.54 -14.02 -11.54
CA SER A 216 5.65 -13.02 -10.95
C SER A 216 6.38 -11.69 -10.73
N ARG A 217 5.71 -10.59 -11.06
CA ARG A 217 6.23 -9.21 -10.90
C ARG A 217 5.65 -8.48 -9.70
N GLU A 218 4.71 -9.11 -9.03
CA GLU A 218 4.04 -8.56 -7.85
C GLU A 218 3.98 -9.62 -6.75
N TYR A 219 4.14 -9.18 -5.52
CA TYR A 219 3.75 -9.91 -4.32
C TYR A 219 2.42 -9.37 -3.86
N VAL A 220 1.41 -10.22 -3.70
CA VAL A 220 0.14 -9.88 -3.06
C VAL A 220 -0.04 -10.80 -1.86
N PHE A 221 0.25 -10.29 -0.69
CA PHE A 221 0.22 -11.04 0.57
C PHE A 221 -1.11 -10.89 1.27
N VAL A 222 -1.58 -11.98 1.87
CA VAL A 222 -2.60 -11.96 2.91
C VAL A 222 -2.07 -12.77 4.09
N ALA A 223 -2.00 -12.14 5.24
CA ALA A 223 -1.63 -12.76 6.50
C ALA A 223 -2.83 -12.74 7.46
N ARG A 224 -2.89 -13.71 8.36
CA ARG A 224 -3.94 -13.86 9.35
C ARG A 224 -3.37 -13.76 10.76
N HIS A 225 -4.02 -12.97 11.61
CA HIS A 225 -3.70 -12.92 13.03
C HIS A 225 -4.22 -14.17 13.73
N SER A 226 -3.37 -14.81 14.53
CA SER A 226 -3.68 -16.05 15.28
C SER A 226 -4.72 -15.82 16.37
#